data_6f65fd6b610a25a19680f26dc934faf0
#
_entry.id   6f65fd6b610a25a19680f26dc934faf0
#
_cell.length_a   1.000
_cell.length_b   1.000
_cell.length_c   1.000
_cell.angle_alpha   90.00
_cell.angle_beta   90.00
_cell.angle_gamma   90.00
#
_symmetry.space_group_name_H-M   'P 1'
#
loop_
_entity.id
_entity.type
_entity.pdbx_description
1 polymer ?
#
loop_
_entity_poly.entity_id
_entity_poly.type
_entity_poly.pdbx_seq_one_letter_code
_entity_poly.pdbx_strand_id
1 'polypeptide(L)'
;MVKIILEKLISKTSLTESESYDFMKSVMMGEVTDIQLSGVLIALRLKKENSDEVTGFARAMREKMIKIDLEHEAIDMCGTGGDYHGTFNISTAACFVTAGAGVKIAKHGNKAISSSSGSANV
;
A
#
# COMPACT_ATOMS: atom_id res chain seq x y z
N MET A 1 11.99 -15.04 -12.91
CA MET A 1 11.14 -13.83 -12.92
C MET A 1 11.84 -12.67 -12.22
N VAL A 2 12.10 -12.71 -10.90
CA VAL A 2 12.66 -11.56 -10.12
C VAL A 2 13.94 -10.98 -10.71
N LYS A 3 14.89 -11.84 -11.14
CA LYS A 3 16.13 -11.38 -11.78
C LYS A 3 15.88 -10.52 -13.02
N ILE A 4 14.95 -10.93 -13.89
CA ILE A 4 14.60 -10.18 -15.12
C ILE A 4 13.97 -8.83 -14.76
N ILE A 5 13.07 -8.81 -13.80
CA ILE A 5 12.44 -7.59 -13.28
C ILE A 5 13.51 -6.62 -12.76
N LEU A 6 14.42 -7.12 -11.94
CA LEU A 6 15.49 -6.31 -11.35
C LEU A 6 16.44 -5.74 -12.42
N GLU A 7 16.85 -6.54 -13.40
CA GLU A 7 17.70 -6.08 -14.50
C GLU A 7 17.02 -4.97 -15.33
N LYS A 8 15.72 -5.10 -15.63
CA LYS A 8 14.96 -4.05 -16.31
C LYS A 8 14.97 -2.75 -15.49
N LEU A 9 14.65 -2.83 -14.22
CA LEU A 9 14.57 -1.64 -13.36
C LEU A 9 15.92 -0.96 -13.16
N ILE A 10 17.01 -1.72 -13.01
CA ILE A 10 18.38 -1.18 -12.90
C ILE A 10 18.78 -0.48 -14.20
N SER A 11 18.38 -1.01 -15.35
CA SER A 11 18.60 -0.34 -16.66
C SER A 11 17.61 0.80 -16.93
N LYS A 12 16.83 1.22 -15.94
CA LYS A 12 15.78 2.26 -16.02
C LYS A 12 14.69 1.97 -17.04
N THR A 13 14.51 0.71 -17.40
CA THR A 13 13.41 0.25 -18.24
C THR A 13 12.18 -0.01 -17.38
N SER A 14 11.04 0.54 -17.76
CA SER A 14 9.79 0.32 -17.05
C SER A 14 9.24 -1.08 -17.28
N LEU A 15 8.55 -1.57 -16.27
CA LEU A 15 7.76 -2.80 -16.40
C LEU A 15 6.44 -2.48 -17.10
N THR A 16 5.92 -3.44 -17.82
CA THR A 16 4.53 -3.39 -18.29
C THR A 16 3.57 -3.63 -17.13
N GLU A 17 2.30 -3.30 -17.31
CA GLU A 17 1.25 -3.59 -16.33
C GLU A 17 1.20 -5.10 -16.00
N SER A 18 1.31 -5.97 -17.03
CA SER A 18 1.30 -7.41 -16.83
C SER A 18 2.51 -7.91 -16.03
N GLU A 19 3.71 -7.43 -16.33
CA GLU A 19 4.93 -7.82 -15.59
C GLU A 19 4.84 -7.39 -14.12
N SER A 20 4.30 -6.20 -13.88
CA SER A 20 4.09 -5.66 -12.54
C SER A 20 3.04 -6.47 -11.78
N TYR A 21 1.95 -6.81 -12.44
CA TYR A 21 0.91 -7.66 -11.87
C TYR A 21 1.46 -9.05 -11.50
N ASP A 22 2.17 -9.73 -12.42
CA ASP A 22 2.71 -11.07 -12.17
C ASP A 22 3.75 -11.06 -11.05
N PHE A 23 4.60 -10.05 -11.01
CA PHE A 23 5.57 -9.88 -9.93
C PHE A 23 4.88 -9.70 -8.58
N MET A 24 3.93 -8.77 -8.48
CA MET A 24 3.21 -8.51 -7.22
C MET A 24 2.38 -9.71 -6.78
N LYS A 25 1.79 -10.44 -7.73
CA LYS A 25 1.09 -11.70 -7.44
C LYS A 25 2.01 -12.71 -6.77
N SER A 26 3.24 -12.90 -7.28
CA SER A 26 4.23 -13.77 -6.65
C SER A 26 4.67 -13.26 -5.26
N VAL A 27 4.77 -11.94 -5.07
CA VAL A 27 5.02 -11.35 -3.74
C VAL A 27 3.89 -11.71 -2.77
N MET A 28 2.64 -11.51 -3.18
CA MET A 28 1.45 -11.82 -2.36
C MET A 28 1.28 -13.32 -2.07
N MET A 29 1.87 -14.18 -2.88
CA MET A 29 1.91 -15.63 -2.67
C MET A 29 3.09 -16.11 -1.81
N GLY A 30 3.99 -15.20 -1.41
CA GLY A 30 5.18 -15.53 -0.61
C GLY A 30 6.30 -16.21 -1.41
N GLU A 31 6.28 -16.14 -2.73
CA GLU A 31 7.27 -16.77 -3.61
C GLU A 31 8.53 -15.89 -3.80
N VAL A 32 8.47 -14.66 -3.34
CA VAL A 32 9.57 -13.69 -3.41
C VAL A 32 10.14 -13.46 -2.02
N THR A 33 11.45 -13.61 -1.87
CA THR A 33 12.11 -13.38 -0.57
C THR A 33 12.19 -11.88 -0.25
N ASP A 34 12.27 -11.53 1.04
CA ASP A 34 12.40 -10.14 1.51
C ASP A 34 13.61 -9.42 0.87
N ILE A 35 14.72 -10.14 0.68
CA ILE A 35 15.93 -9.60 0.06
C ILE A 35 15.64 -9.23 -1.41
N GLN A 36 14.96 -10.12 -2.14
CA GLN A 36 14.59 -9.88 -3.54
C GLN A 36 13.60 -8.72 -3.65
N LEU A 37 12.58 -8.71 -2.78
CA LEU A 37 11.59 -7.64 -2.74
C LEU A 37 12.24 -6.29 -2.43
N SER A 38 13.12 -6.23 -1.44
CA SER A 38 13.86 -5.01 -1.09
C SER A 38 14.66 -4.47 -2.27
N GLY A 39 15.36 -5.35 -3.01
CA GLY A 39 16.11 -4.96 -4.20
C GLY A 39 15.21 -4.34 -5.28
N VAL A 40 14.06 -4.95 -5.54
CA VAL A 40 13.09 -4.44 -6.53
C VAL A 40 12.49 -3.10 -6.09
N LEU A 41 12.11 -2.96 -4.81
CA LEU A 41 11.56 -1.69 -4.29
C LEU A 41 12.56 -0.54 -4.37
N ILE A 42 13.83 -0.79 -4.05
CA ILE A 42 14.90 0.23 -4.19
C ILE A 42 15.09 0.60 -5.66
N ALA A 43 15.13 -0.38 -6.56
CA ALA A 43 15.29 -0.11 -7.99
C ALA A 43 14.10 0.67 -8.58
N LEU A 44 12.86 0.34 -8.18
CA LEU A 44 11.65 1.11 -8.51
C LEU A 44 11.78 2.55 -8.03
N ARG A 45 12.15 2.74 -6.75
CA ARG A 45 12.30 4.07 -6.15
C ARG A 45 13.33 4.93 -6.87
N LEU A 46 14.45 4.34 -7.29
CA LEU A 46 15.51 5.04 -8.03
C LEU A 46 15.10 5.38 -9.47
N LYS A 47 14.37 4.47 -10.13
CA LYS A 47 13.85 4.68 -11.48
C LYS A 47 12.68 5.67 -11.48
N LYS A 48 11.89 5.71 -10.45
CA LYS A 48 10.55 6.27 -10.28
C LYS A 48 9.49 5.43 -11.00
N GLU A 49 8.42 5.14 -10.31
CA GLU A 49 7.31 4.33 -10.77
C GLU A 49 6.49 5.06 -11.84
N ASN A 50 5.96 4.32 -12.80
CA ASN A 50 4.99 4.84 -13.77
C ASN A 50 3.57 4.30 -13.49
N SER A 51 2.59 4.77 -14.26
CA SER A 51 1.18 4.39 -14.10
C SER A 51 0.93 2.90 -14.31
N ASP A 52 1.58 2.29 -15.29
CA ASP A 52 1.39 0.87 -15.62
C ASP A 52 1.89 -0.03 -14.50
N GLU A 53 3.06 0.32 -13.94
CA GLU A 53 3.63 -0.40 -12.80
C GLU A 53 2.73 -0.33 -11.58
N VAL A 54 2.26 0.87 -11.23
CA VAL A 54 1.36 1.07 -10.09
C VAL A 54 0.03 0.35 -10.32
N THR A 55 -0.51 0.40 -11.54
CA THR A 55 -1.77 -0.29 -11.89
C THR A 55 -1.63 -1.80 -11.75
N GLY A 56 -0.55 -2.38 -12.28
CA GLY A 56 -0.28 -3.81 -12.18
C GLY A 56 -0.17 -4.27 -10.73
N PHE A 57 0.60 -3.55 -9.91
CA PHE A 57 0.75 -3.84 -8.48
C PHE A 57 -0.60 -3.76 -7.74
N ALA A 58 -1.35 -2.69 -7.95
CA ALA A 58 -2.63 -2.48 -7.29
C ALA A 58 -3.66 -3.56 -7.67
N ARG A 59 -3.71 -3.98 -8.94
CA ARG A 59 -4.59 -5.06 -9.40
C ARG A 59 -4.28 -6.39 -8.70
N ALA A 60 -3.01 -6.78 -8.64
CA ALA A 60 -2.61 -8.02 -7.97
C ALA A 60 -2.92 -7.98 -6.47
N MET A 61 -2.64 -6.87 -5.80
CA MET A 61 -2.95 -6.70 -4.39
C MET A 61 -4.46 -6.76 -4.14
N ARG A 62 -5.27 -6.09 -4.95
CA ARG A 62 -6.74 -6.12 -4.83
C ARG A 62 -7.34 -7.51 -5.09
N GLU A 63 -6.76 -8.29 -5.99
CA GLU A 63 -7.19 -9.67 -6.23
C GLU A 63 -6.94 -10.57 -5.01
N LYS A 64 -5.83 -10.34 -4.32
CA LYS A 64 -5.39 -11.17 -3.19
C LYS A 64 -5.82 -10.63 -1.82
N MET A 65 -6.40 -9.44 -1.76
CA MET A 65 -6.85 -8.87 -0.49
C MET A 65 -7.96 -9.72 0.14
N ILE A 66 -7.95 -9.80 1.46
CA ILE A 66 -9.07 -10.35 2.23
C ILE A 66 -10.21 -9.33 2.18
N LYS A 67 -11.32 -9.74 1.58
CA LYS A 67 -12.51 -8.90 1.53
C LYS A 67 -13.27 -8.99 2.85
N ILE A 68 -13.71 -7.84 3.32
CA ILE A 68 -14.59 -7.72 4.47
C ILE A 68 -15.94 -7.26 3.94
N ASP A 69 -16.95 -8.12 4.04
CA ASP A 69 -18.32 -7.76 3.70
C ASP A 69 -18.96 -7.08 4.91
N LEU A 70 -19.28 -5.80 4.76
CA LEU A 70 -19.96 -5.03 5.78
C LEU A 70 -21.47 -5.10 5.51
N GLU A 71 -22.26 -5.34 6.56
CA GLU A 71 -23.73 -5.34 6.47
C GLU A 71 -24.31 -3.97 6.03
N HIS A 72 -23.50 -2.93 6.14
CA HIS A 72 -23.90 -1.55 5.85
C HIS A 72 -22.74 -0.80 5.19
N GLU A 73 -23.07 0.21 4.40
CA GLU A 73 -22.08 1.15 3.89
C GLU A 73 -21.32 1.82 5.05
N ALA A 74 -20.01 1.85 4.94
CA ALA A 74 -19.11 2.49 5.88
C ALA A 74 -18.05 3.28 5.14
N ILE A 75 -17.52 4.31 5.79
CA ILE A 75 -16.45 5.15 5.25
C ILE A 75 -15.12 4.72 5.86
N ASP A 76 -14.11 4.50 5.03
CA ASP A 76 -12.73 4.40 5.49
C ASP A 76 -12.08 5.80 5.50
N MET A 77 -11.53 6.17 6.63
CA MET A 77 -10.85 7.45 6.82
C MET A 77 -9.38 7.21 7.14
N CYS A 78 -8.58 7.02 6.12
CA CYS A 78 -7.14 6.89 6.26
C CYS A 78 -6.40 8.02 5.54
N GLY A 79 -5.32 8.49 6.14
CA GLY A 79 -4.34 9.29 5.45
C GLY A 79 -3.35 8.39 4.71
N THR A 80 -2.80 8.85 3.61
CA THR A 80 -1.76 8.11 2.86
C THR A 80 -0.43 8.02 3.62
N GLY A 81 -0.26 8.84 4.66
CA GLY A 81 0.96 8.87 5.48
C GLY A 81 2.17 9.48 4.78
N GLY A 82 3.31 9.47 5.45
CA GLY A 82 4.59 9.81 4.83
C GLY A 82 4.84 11.31 4.60
N ASP A 83 4.02 12.19 5.14
CA ASP A 83 4.17 13.65 5.00
C ASP A 83 5.19 14.27 5.97
N TYR A 84 5.64 13.50 6.97
CA TYR A 84 6.63 13.89 7.98
C TYR A 84 6.31 15.17 8.78
N HIS A 85 5.06 15.65 8.77
CA HIS A 85 4.68 16.90 9.44
C HIS A 85 4.54 16.79 10.96
N GLY A 86 4.64 15.57 11.53
CA GLY A 86 4.61 15.37 13.00
C GLY A 86 3.32 15.85 13.68
N THR A 87 2.22 15.96 12.94
CA THR A 87 0.93 16.36 13.47
C THR A 87 0.31 15.25 14.32
N PHE A 88 -0.63 15.62 15.21
CA PHE A 88 -1.43 14.60 15.89
C PHE A 88 -2.24 13.76 14.87
N ASN A 89 -2.73 12.61 15.29
CA ASN A 89 -3.43 11.67 14.40
C ASN A 89 -4.82 12.21 13.98
N ILE A 90 -4.79 13.17 13.03
CA ILE A 90 -5.99 13.88 12.53
C ILE A 90 -7.01 12.88 11.97
N SER A 91 -6.56 11.87 11.21
CA SER A 91 -7.47 10.88 10.63
C SER A 91 -8.22 10.08 11.69
N THR A 92 -7.57 9.72 12.79
CA THR A 92 -8.23 9.02 13.90
C THR A 92 -9.19 9.94 14.64
N ALA A 93 -8.81 11.19 14.94
CA ALA A 93 -9.70 12.15 15.56
C ALA A 93 -10.94 12.43 14.70
N ALA A 94 -10.77 12.59 13.38
CA ALA A 94 -11.87 12.77 12.45
C ALA A 94 -12.83 11.57 12.42
N CYS A 95 -12.32 10.33 12.58
CA CYS A 95 -13.18 9.15 12.69
C CYS A 95 -14.15 9.25 13.86
N PHE A 96 -13.69 9.66 15.05
CA PHE A 96 -14.56 9.81 16.21
C PHE A 96 -15.65 10.88 16.01
N VAL A 97 -15.29 12.02 15.42
CA VAL A 97 -16.25 13.08 15.12
C VAL A 97 -17.29 12.61 14.10
N THR A 98 -16.86 11.95 13.04
CA THR A 98 -17.74 11.43 12.00
C THR A 98 -18.66 10.32 12.52
N ALA A 99 -18.13 9.42 13.36
CA ALA A 99 -18.93 8.40 14.02
C ALA A 99 -19.95 9.01 15.00
N GLY A 100 -19.56 10.05 15.73
CA GLY A 100 -20.46 10.81 16.60
C GLY A 100 -21.60 11.50 15.84
N ALA A 101 -21.40 11.83 14.57
CA ALA A 101 -22.44 12.33 13.68
C ALA A 101 -23.34 11.22 13.08
N GLY A 102 -23.16 9.96 13.48
CA GLY A 102 -23.98 8.82 13.06
C GLY A 102 -23.52 8.09 11.81
N VAL A 103 -22.33 8.44 11.26
CA VAL A 103 -21.77 7.77 10.09
C VAL A 103 -20.98 6.52 10.53
N LYS A 104 -21.22 5.39 9.87
CA LYS A 104 -20.47 4.16 10.15
C LYS A 104 -19.06 4.26 9.59
N ILE A 105 -18.07 3.95 10.41
CA ILE A 105 -16.66 3.99 10.05
C ILE A 105 -16.07 2.58 10.06
N ALA A 106 -15.40 2.20 8.97
CA ALA A 106 -14.58 1.01 8.87
C ALA A 106 -13.13 1.47 8.64
N LYS A 107 -12.38 1.68 9.73
CA LYS A 107 -11.01 2.16 9.65
C LYS A 107 -10.03 1.01 9.67
N HIS A 108 -9.18 0.92 8.64
CA HIS A 108 -8.00 0.08 8.75
C HIS A 108 -6.93 0.80 9.58
N GLY A 109 -6.26 0.07 10.44
CA GLY A 109 -5.23 0.59 11.32
C GLY A 109 -3.84 0.11 10.91
N ASN A 110 -2.85 0.97 11.09
CA ASN A 110 -1.44 0.59 10.95
C ASN A 110 -0.62 1.16 12.10
N LYS A 111 0.51 0.52 12.40
CA LYS A 111 1.50 1.11 13.32
C LYS A 111 2.13 2.33 12.64
N ALA A 112 2.44 3.34 13.45
CA ALA A 112 3.07 4.57 12.94
C ALA A 112 4.40 4.28 12.24
N ILE A 113 4.59 4.87 11.06
CA ILE A 113 5.88 4.87 10.34
C ILE A 113 6.55 6.24 10.49
N SER A 114 5.79 7.31 10.40
CA SER A 114 6.31 8.70 10.39
C SER A 114 5.77 9.58 11.51
N SER A 115 4.80 9.13 12.29
CA SER A 115 4.21 9.88 13.42
C SER A 115 4.51 9.20 14.76
N SER A 116 4.35 9.94 15.85
CA SER A 116 4.57 9.43 17.21
C SER A 116 3.54 8.37 17.66
N SER A 117 2.39 8.28 16.99
CA SER A 117 1.38 7.25 17.23
C SER A 117 0.62 6.90 15.95
N GLY A 118 0.50 5.62 15.63
CA GLY A 118 -0.37 5.12 14.57
C GLY A 118 -1.80 4.91 15.06
N SER A 119 -2.74 4.74 14.13
CA SER A 119 -4.14 4.46 14.46
C SER A 119 -4.37 3.15 15.21
N ALA A 120 -3.41 2.24 15.18
CA ALA A 120 -3.43 0.99 15.95
C ALA A 120 -2.83 1.13 17.36
N ASN A 121 -2.36 2.32 17.74
CA ASN A 121 -1.77 2.61 19.04
C ASN A 121 -2.72 3.41 19.96
N VAL A 122 -3.92 3.68 19.51
CA VAL A 122 -4.94 4.47 20.22
C VAL A 122 -6.02 3.56 20.79
#